data_b688fa45d4226741a3f59fa6a7423431
#
_entry.id   b688fa45d4226741a3f59fa6a7423431
#
_cell.length_a   1.000
_cell.length_b   1.000
_cell.length_c   1.000
_cell.angle_alpha   90.00
_cell.angle_beta   90.00
_cell.angle_gamma   90.00
#
_symmetry.space_group_name_H-M   'P 1'
#
loop_
_entity.id
_entity.type
_entity.pdbx_description
1 polymer ?
#
loop_
_entity_poly.entity_id
_entity_poly.type
_entity_poly.pdbx_seq_one_letter_code
_entity_poly.pdbx_strand_id
1 'polypeptide(L)'
;MNYFLGFFPNQKANYKIRKIVGEVGRIFRDFDIPVRWVKPETFHISLYILGDRFNVFQRFLLPKKLKRIPFEPFTISFGKVKLGISRKYKELVYLDVNEGGEELRELLHMIRKEIPGKDSNTFVPHLTIGRVSKDLSEEEYRNLVKDIYNISKSLNIDEISFTVDEMYLVKSEEGNYFLLMKFDAKSNMLS
;
A
#
# COMPACT_ATOMS: atom_id res chain seq x y z
N MET A 1 -17.79 -3.12 1.50
CA MET A 1 -17.16 -2.76 2.79
C MET A 1 -16.06 -3.78 3.09
N ASN A 2 -14.82 -3.36 3.33
CA ASN A 2 -13.70 -4.23 3.67
C ASN A 2 -12.92 -3.68 4.86
N TYR A 3 -12.27 -4.58 5.62
CA TYR A 3 -11.37 -4.22 6.72
C TYR A 3 -9.97 -4.69 6.40
N PHE A 4 -8.97 -3.90 6.75
CA PHE A 4 -7.57 -4.26 6.59
C PHE A 4 -6.69 -3.61 7.66
N LEU A 5 -5.50 -4.18 7.88
CA LEU A 5 -4.41 -3.57 8.61
C LEU A 5 -3.45 -2.93 7.60
N GLY A 6 -2.96 -1.73 7.90
CA GLY A 6 -2.06 -1.03 7.00
C GLY A 6 -1.37 0.19 7.61
N PHE A 7 -0.55 0.82 6.80
CA PHE A 7 0.28 1.96 7.14
C PHE A 7 0.01 3.14 6.23
N PHE A 8 0.13 4.33 6.76
CA PHE A 8 -0.06 5.57 6.00
C PHE A 8 1.24 6.38 5.96
N PRO A 9 1.61 6.89 4.78
CA PRO A 9 2.73 7.81 4.66
C PRO A 9 2.51 9.07 5.50
N ASN A 10 3.58 9.61 6.07
CA ASN A 10 3.53 10.91 6.71
C ASN A 10 3.27 12.03 5.68
N GLN A 11 3.00 13.23 6.16
CA GLN A 11 2.63 14.37 5.32
C GLN A 11 3.70 14.71 4.27
N LYS A 12 4.99 14.59 4.62
CA LYS A 12 6.12 14.86 3.72
C LYS A 12 6.19 13.83 2.58
N ALA A 13 6.10 12.54 2.91
CA ALA A 13 6.07 11.47 1.90
C ALA A 13 4.84 11.59 1.01
N ASN A 14 3.68 11.88 1.60
CA ASN A 14 2.42 12.06 0.89
C ASN A 14 2.50 13.18 -0.16
N TYR A 15 3.09 14.33 0.18
CA TYR A 15 3.33 15.42 -0.75
C TYR A 15 4.23 15.01 -1.92
N LYS A 16 5.33 14.27 -1.66
CA LYS A 16 6.22 13.76 -2.72
C LYS A 16 5.49 12.75 -3.62
N ILE A 17 4.71 11.81 -3.06
CA ILE A 17 3.91 10.84 -3.82
C ILE A 17 2.93 11.56 -4.74
N ARG A 18 2.27 12.62 -4.28
CA ARG A 18 1.36 13.42 -5.09
C ARG A 18 2.05 14.03 -6.33
N LYS A 19 3.30 14.48 -6.19
CA LYS A 19 4.09 14.96 -7.34
C LYS A 19 4.34 13.84 -8.35
N ILE A 20 4.72 12.65 -7.88
CA ILE A 20 4.93 11.48 -8.74
C ILE A 20 3.65 11.15 -9.51
N VAL A 21 2.48 11.16 -8.84
CA VAL A 21 1.18 10.95 -9.50
C VAL A 21 0.94 11.98 -10.61
N GLY A 22 1.30 13.24 -10.40
CA GLY A 22 1.19 14.30 -11.42
C GLY A 22 2.02 14.02 -12.68
N GLU A 23 3.28 13.60 -12.50
CA GLU A 23 4.19 13.27 -13.60
C GLU A 23 3.75 12.00 -14.34
N VAL A 24 3.48 10.92 -13.61
CA VAL A 24 3.01 9.66 -14.20
C VAL A 24 1.66 9.85 -14.91
N GLY A 25 0.80 10.70 -14.38
CA GLY A 25 -0.50 11.02 -14.98
C GLY A 25 -0.42 11.64 -16.37
N ARG A 26 0.70 12.29 -16.72
CA ARG A 26 0.91 12.81 -18.08
C ARG A 26 0.98 11.69 -19.09
N ILE A 27 1.72 10.61 -18.80
CA ILE A 27 1.83 9.45 -19.70
C ILE A 27 0.44 8.90 -20.04
N PHE A 28 -0.39 8.68 -19.05
CA PHE A 28 -1.73 8.14 -19.27
C PHE A 28 -2.63 9.07 -20.08
N ARG A 29 -2.47 10.40 -19.94
CA ARG A 29 -3.17 11.38 -20.78
C ARG A 29 -2.69 11.36 -22.22
N ASP A 30 -1.38 11.23 -22.44
CA ASP A 30 -0.79 11.19 -23.78
C ASP A 30 -1.27 9.98 -24.58
N PHE A 31 -1.62 8.88 -23.90
CA PHE A 31 -2.22 7.68 -24.51
C PHE A 31 -3.76 7.67 -24.46
N ASP A 32 -4.41 8.72 -23.97
CA ASP A 32 -5.86 8.78 -23.75
C ASP A 32 -6.39 7.59 -22.91
N ILE A 33 -5.66 7.22 -21.90
CA ILE A 33 -6.00 6.10 -21.00
C ILE A 33 -6.55 6.63 -19.69
N PRO A 34 -7.83 6.35 -19.37
CA PRO A 34 -8.45 6.82 -18.16
C PRO A 34 -7.90 6.08 -16.92
N VAL A 35 -7.48 6.85 -15.92
CA VAL A 35 -7.01 6.33 -14.63
C VAL A 35 -7.80 6.97 -13.49
N ARG A 36 -8.31 6.16 -12.61
CA ARG A 36 -8.85 6.59 -11.32
C ARG A 36 -7.69 6.69 -10.32
N TRP A 37 -7.22 7.91 -10.12
CA TRP A 37 -6.16 8.19 -9.15
C TRP A 37 -6.67 8.06 -7.73
N VAL A 38 -5.82 7.51 -6.85
CA VAL A 38 -6.09 7.44 -5.41
C VAL A 38 -5.94 8.83 -4.81
N LYS A 39 -6.87 9.21 -3.94
CA LYS A 39 -6.81 10.50 -3.24
C LYS A 39 -5.61 10.52 -2.30
N PRO A 40 -4.84 11.63 -2.24
CA PRO A 40 -3.64 11.71 -1.41
C PRO A 40 -3.84 11.35 0.06
N GLU A 41 -4.98 11.75 0.62
CA GLU A 41 -5.36 11.46 2.01
C GLU A 41 -5.66 9.97 2.28
N THR A 42 -5.75 9.17 1.23
CA THR A 42 -6.00 7.73 1.30
C THR A 42 -4.83 6.87 0.82
N PHE A 43 -3.66 7.47 0.54
CA PHE A 43 -2.46 6.70 0.24
C PHE A 43 -2.08 5.80 1.42
N HIS A 44 -1.89 4.51 1.17
CA HIS A 44 -1.57 3.54 2.21
C HIS A 44 -0.85 2.32 1.63
N ILE A 45 -0.19 1.58 2.51
CA ILE A 45 0.28 0.22 2.25
C ILE A 45 -0.65 -0.72 3.00
N SER A 46 -1.40 -1.56 2.28
CA SER A 46 -2.20 -2.63 2.89
C SER A 46 -1.28 -3.77 3.30
N LEU A 47 -1.28 -4.14 4.58
CA LEU A 47 -0.49 -5.25 5.09
C LEU A 47 -1.28 -6.55 5.15
N TYR A 48 -2.49 -6.52 5.70
CA TYR A 48 -3.31 -7.70 5.93
C TYR A 48 -4.79 -7.41 5.71
N ILE A 49 -5.44 -8.18 4.84
CA ILE A 49 -6.86 -8.01 4.50
C ILE A 49 -7.71 -8.94 5.38
N LEU A 50 -8.54 -8.35 6.23
CA LEU A 50 -9.48 -9.06 7.09
C LEU A 50 -10.79 -9.43 6.38
N GLY A 51 -11.08 -8.78 5.23
CA GLY A 51 -12.26 -9.02 4.42
C GLY A 51 -13.50 -8.28 4.90
N ASP A 52 -14.65 -8.67 4.33
CA ASP A 52 -15.95 -8.05 4.55
C ASP A 52 -16.71 -8.56 5.79
N ARG A 53 -16.35 -9.75 6.27
CA ARG A 53 -17.02 -10.45 7.40
C ARG A 53 -16.33 -10.22 8.75
N PHE A 54 -15.55 -9.15 8.87
CA PHE A 54 -14.91 -8.79 10.13
C PHE A 54 -15.97 -8.30 11.14
N ASN A 55 -16.47 -9.22 11.97
CA ASN A 55 -17.59 -8.98 12.88
C ASN A 55 -17.18 -8.27 14.17
N VAL A 56 -18.15 -7.85 14.97
CA VAL A 56 -17.93 -7.10 16.24
C VAL A 56 -17.08 -7.91 17.23
N PHE A 57 -17.28 -9.23 17.32
CA PHE A 57 -16.53 -10.09 18.21
C PHE A 57 -15.04 -10.17 17.83
N GLN A 58 -14.76 -10.31 16.52
CA GLN A 58 -13.39 -10.27 16.01
C GLN A 58 -12.73 -8.91 16.25
N ARG A 59 -13.48 -7.81 16.11
CA ARG A 59 -12.99 -6.46 16.43
C ARG A 59 -12.62 -6.31 17.90
N PHE A 60 -13.35 -6.92 18.80
CA PHE A 60 -13.05 -6.90 20.24
C PHE A 60 -11.80 -7.72 20.59
N LEU A 61 -11.58 -8.85 19.91
CA LEU A 61 -10.42 -9.72 20.15
C LEU A 61 -9.13 -9.23 19.47
N LEU A 62 -9.26 -8.49 18.36
CA LEU A 62 -8.13 -8.05 17.54
C LEU A 62 -7.07 -7.28 18.35
N PRO A 63 -7.41 -6.29 19.19
CA PRO A 63 -6.40 -5.57 19.97
C PRO A 63 -5.58 -6.46 20.89
N LYS A 64 -6.23 -7.47 21.51
CA LYS A 64 -5.53 -8.43 22.39
C LYS A 64 -4.56 -9.30 21.61
N LYS A 65 -4.91 -9.69 20.39
CA LYS A 65 -4.07 -10.49 19.50
C LYS A 65 -2.89 -9.66 18.99
N LEU A 66 -3.15 -8.44 18.49
CA LEU A 66 -2.11 -7.56 17.97
C LEU A 66 -1.10 -7.10 19.04
N LYS A 67 -1.53 -6.95 20.30
CA LYS A 67 -0.60 -6.69 21.42
C LYS A 67 0.46 -7.78 21.62
N ARG A 68 0.22 -8.99 21.12
CA ARG A 68 1.18 -10.12 21.18
C ARG A 68 2.17 -10.10 20.00
N ILE A 69 1.96 -9.21 19.05
CA ILE A 69 2.80 -9.06 17.85
C ILE A 69 3.57 -7.74 18.01
N PRO A 70 4.71 -7.76 18.70
CA PRO A 70 5.55 -6.57 18.77
C PRO A 70 6.18 -6.34 17.40
N PHE A 71 6.26 -5.09 16.97
CA PHE A 71 7.12 -4.67 15.88
C PHE A 71 7.88 -3.43 16.31
N GLU A 72 9.11 -3.30 15.84
CA GLU A 72 9.93 -2.11 16.04
C GLU A 72 9.66 -1.10 14.94
N PRO A 73 9.87 0.20 15.18
CA PRO A 73 9.80 1.19 14.11
C PRO A 73 10.81 0.84 13.00
N PHE A 74 10.38 0.93 11.76
CA PHE A 74 11.25 0.73 10.59
C PHE A 74 10.95 1.75 9.51
N THR A 75 11.88 1.90 8.56
CA THR A 75 11.72 2.84 7.45
C THR A 75 11.20 2.12 6.23
N ILE A 76 10.24 2.73 5.55
CA ILE A 76 9.82 2.35 4.20
C ILE A 76 10.35 3.40 3.23
N SER A 77 11.01 2.94 2.16
CA SER A 77 11.29 3.74 0.96
C SER A 77 10.73 3.07 -0.29
N PHE A 78 10.59 3.85 -1.36
CA PHE A 78 10.04 3.36 -2.62
C PHE A 78 11.11 3.33 -3.71
N GLY A 79 10.97 2.37 -4.64
CA GLY A 79 11.95 2.18 -5.71
C GLY A 79 11.48 2.72 -7.05
N LYS A 80 10.32 2.28 -7.54
CA LYS A 80 9.83 2.61 -8.89
C LYS A 80 8.31 2.68 -8.93
N VAL A 81 7.79 3.41 -9.94
CA VAL A 81 6.39 3.25 -10.35
C VAL A 81 6.29 2.02 -11.24
N LYS A 82 5.26 1.21 -11.01
CA LYS A 82 4.97 0.02 -11.79
C LYS A 82 3.50 -0.03 -12.20
N LEU A 83 3.22 -0.71 -13.30
CA LEU A 83 1.87 -1.05 -13.77
C LEU A 83 1.69 -2.57 -13.73
N GLY A 84 0.61 -3.01 -13.09
CA GLY A 84 0.26 -4.42 -12.96
C GLY A 84 1.10 -5.17 -11.93
N ILE A 85 0.48 -5.60 -10.86
CA ILE A 85 1.13 -6.34 -9.77
C ILE A 85 1.09 -7.85 -10.00
N SER A 86 0.16 -8.32 -10.82
CA SER A 86 -0.02 -9.71 -11.21
C SER A 86 -0.88 -9.80 -12.46
N ARG A 87 -1.00 -11.01 -13.04
CA ARG A 87 -1.91 -11.25 -14.19
C ARG A 87 -3.37 -10.87 -13.89
N LYS A 88 -3.79 -10.97 -12.63
CA LYS A 88 -5.15 -10.65 -12.18
C LYS A 88 -5.38 -9.16 -11.95
N TYR A 89 -4.34 -8.39 -11.63
CA TYR A 89 -4.41 -6.97 -11.28
C TYR A 89 -3.49 -6.16 -12.18
N LYS A 90 -3.70 -6.26 -13.50
CA LYS A 90 -2.94 -5.53 -14.51
C LYS A 90 -3.22 -4.01 -14.47
N GLU A 91 -4.38 -3.62 -13.94
CA GLU A 91 -4.85 -2.23 -13.88
C GLU A 91 -4.20 -1.38 -12.78
N LEU A 92 -3.46 -2.00 -11.85
CA LEU A 92 -2.86 -1.27 -10.73
C LEU A 92 -1.65 -0.45 -11.13
N VAL A 93 -1.67 0.84 -10.84
CA VAL A 93 -0.51 1.74 -10.85
C VAL A 93 -0.05 1.93 -9.42
N TYR A 94 1.21 1.60 -9.12
CA TYR A 94 1.70 1.58 -7.75
C TYR A 94 3.19 1.93 -7.63
N LEU A 95 3.59 2.35 -6.43
CA LEU A 95 4.98 2.45 -6.00
C LEU A 95 5.38 1.11 -5.37
N ASP A 96 6.47 0.49 -5.83
CA ASP A 96 7.03 -0.67 -5.16
C ASP A 96 7.86 -0.24 -3.94
N VAL A 97 7.83 -1.08 -2.90
CA VAL A 97 8.63 -0.88 -1.69
C VAL A 97 10.04 -1.40 -1.95
N ASN A 98 11.05 -0.55 -1.71
CA ASN A 98 12.47 -0.86 -1.83
C ASN A 98 13.05 -1.27 -0.46
N GLU A 99 12.99 -0.39 0.55
CA GLU A 99 13.36 -0.69 1.94
C GLU A 99 12.10 -0.92 2.78
N GLY A 100 12.22 -1.68 3.85
CA GLY A 100 11.12 -2.03 4.74
C GLY A 100 10.26 -3.19 4.24
N GLY A 101 10.62 -3.78 3.10
CA GLY A 101 9.86 -4.87 2.49
C GLY A 101 9.96 -6.18 3.28
N GLU A 102 11.11 -6.48 3.88
CA GLU A 102 11.29 -7.68 4.71
C GLU A 102 10.57 -7.53 6.04
N GLU A 103 10.67 -6.35 6.69
CA GLU A 103 9.97 -6.05 7.94
C GLU A 103 8.45 -6.16 7.75
N LEU A 104 7.92 -5.71 6.60
CA LEU A 104 6.51 -5.88 6.25
C LEU A 104 6.14 -7.37 6.10
N ARG A 105 6.99 -8.20 5.49
CA ARG A 105 6.74 -9.64 5.34
C ARG A 105 6.80 -10.39 6.66
N GLU A 106 7.78 -10.06 7.51
CA GLU A 106 7.92 -10.64 8.85
C GLU A 106 6.71 -10.29 9.72
N LEU A 107 6.32 -9.01 9.72
CA LEU A 107 5.14 -8.57 10.47
C LEU A 107 3.86 -9.25 9.95
N LEU A 108 3.69 -9.35 8.63
CA LEU A 108 2.58 -10.08 8.04
C LEU A 108 2.55 -11.55 8.45
N HIS A 109 3.73 -12.20 8.48
CA HIS A 109 3.83 -13.60 8.93
C HIS A 109 3.38 -13.77 10.38
N MET A 110 3.79 -12.88 11.28
CA MET A 110 3.35 -12.88 12.67
C MET A 110 1.84 -12.65 12.78
N ILE A 111 1.28 -11.71 12.01
CA ILE A 111 -0.16 -11.43 11.99
C ILE A 111 -0.96 -12.66 11.53
N ARG A 112 -0.51 -13.34 10.46
CA ARG A 112 -1.19 -14.53 9.92
C ARG A 112 -1.27 -15.67 10.93
N LYS A 113 -0.27 -15.82 11.79
CA LYS A 113 -0.29 -16.84 12.86
C LYS A 113 -1.36 -16.56 13.92
N GLU A 114 -1.57 -15.30 14.26
CA GLU A 114 -2.48 -14.89 15.34
C GLU A 114 -3.91 -14.61 14.86
N ILE A 115 -4.06 -14.17 13.60
CA ILE A 115 -5.33 -13.67 13.09
C ILE A 115 -5.69 -14.40 11.80
N PRO A 116 -6.67 -15.32 11.82
CA PRO A 116 -7.17 -15.94 10.60
C PRO A 116 -7.85 -14.90 9.70
N GLY A 117 -7.52 -14.91 8.41
CA GLY A 117 -8.09 -14.01 7.41
C GLY A 117 -8.08 -14.63 6.01
N LYS A 118 -8.65 -13.91 5.04
CA LYS A 118 -8.71 -14.30 3.62
C LYS A 118 -7.52 -13.77 2.80
N ASP A 119 -6.39 -13.55 3.45
CA ASP A 119 -5.24 -12.97 2.77
C ASP A 119 -4.62 -13.93 1.74
N SER A 120 -4.13 -13.39 0.64
CA SER A 120 -3.45 -14.19 -0.38
C SER A 120 -2.09 -14.66 0.12
N ASN A 121 -1.65 -15.85 -0.30
CA ASN A 121 -0.34 -16.37 0.05
C ASN A 121 0.82 -15.53 -0.50
N THR A 122 0.56 -14.75 -1.57
CA THR A 122 1.57 -13.91 -2.21
C THR A 122 1.37 -12.47 -1.80
N PHE A 123 2.27 -11.94 -0.98
CA PHE A 123 2.30 -10.54 -0.57
C PHE A 123 3.41 -9.79 -1.31
N VAL A 124 3.02 -8.77 -2.05
CA VAL A 124 3.94 -7.82 -2.69
C VAL A 124 3.75 -6.47 -2.02
N PRO A 125 4.72 -6.00 -1.21
CA PRO A 125 4.63 -4.69 -0.58
C PRO A 125 4.55 -3.58 -1.62
N HIS A 126 3.49 -2.77 -1.57
CA HIS A 126 3.27 -1.68 -2.53
C HIS A 126 2.33 -0.61 -1.98
N LEU A 127 2.43 0.59 -2.55
CA LEU A 127 1.48 1.67 -2.34
C LEU A 127 0.75 1.95 -3.65
N THR A 128 -0.55 1.69 -3.70
CA THR A 128 -1.37 1.97 -4.89
C THR A 128 -1.56 3.47 -5.05
N ILE A 129 -1.26 4.00 -6.25
CA ILE A 129 -1.46 5.41 -6.60
C ILE A 129 -2.59 5.62 -7.61
N GLY A 130 -2.99 4.56 -8.34
CA GLY A 130 -4.08 4.64 -9.31
C GLY A 130 -4.53 3.29 -9.81
N ARG A 131 -5.65 3.30 -10.54
CA ARG A 131 -6.18 2.13 -11.27
C ARG A 131 -6.62 2.55 -12.66
N VAL A 132 -6.12 1.88 -13.69
CA VAL A 132 -6.61 2.04 -15.06
C VAL A 132 -8.08 1.61 -15.10
N SER A 133 -8.93 2.42 -15.74
CA SER A 133 -10.39 2.23 -15.74
C SER A 133 -10.92 1.57 -17.02
N LYS A 134 -10.03 1.05 -17.86
CA LYS A 134 -10.37 0.27 -19.05
C LYS A 134 -9.50 -0.97 -19.14
N ASP A 135 -9.96 -1.96 -19.92
CA ASP A 135 -9.12 -3.08 -20.31
C ASP A 135 -8.06 -2.60 -21.32
N LEU A 136 -6.80 -2.91 -21.03
CA LEU A 136 -5.68 -2.57 -21.91
C LEU A 136 -5.43 -3.72 -22.88
N SER A 137 -5.23 -3.39 -24.15
CA SER A 137 -4.65 -4.34 -25.11
C SER A 137 -3.21 -4.71 -24.68
N GLU A 138 -2.69 -5.82 -25.18
CA GLU A 138 -1.31 -6.23 -24.88
C GLU A 138 -0.27 -5.21 -25.38
N GLU A 139 -0.58 -4.49 -26.45
CA GLU A 139 0.28 -3.43 -27.00
C GLU A 139 0.26 -2.20 -26.11
N GLU A 140 -0.92 -1.69 -25.74
CA GLU A 140 -1.08 -0.56 -24.81
C GLU A 140 -0.38 -0.85 -23.47
N TYR A 141 -0.58 -2.06 -22.93
CA TYR A 141 0.05 -2.46 -21.68
C TYR A 141 1.58 -2.42 -21.77
N ARG A 142 2.16 -3.00 -22.84
CA ARG A 142 3.62 -3.00 -23.04
C ARG A 142 4.20 -1.60 -23.22
N ASN A 143 3.52 -0.75 -23.97
CA ASN A 143 3.96 0.63 -24.20
C ASN A 143 3.92 1.43 -22.89
N LEU A 144 2.82 1.36 -22.13
CA LEU A 144 2.70 2.01 -20.84
C LEU A 144 3.76 1.53 -19.83
N VAL A 145 4.00 0.22 -19.72
CA VAL A 145 5.03 -0.32 -18.83
C VAL A 145 6.41 0.24 -19.18
N LYS A 146 6.74 0.32 -20.48
CA LYS A 146 8.00 0.90 -20.93
C LYS A 146 8.14 2.37 -20.57
N ASP A 147 7.10 3.17 -20.80
CA ASP A 147 7.14 4.60 -20.57
C ASP A 147 7.11 4.95 -19.07
N ILE A 148 6.32 4.23 -18.28
CA ILE A 148 6.35 4.32 -16.82
C ILE A 148 7.74 3.95 -16.27
N TYR A 149 8.37 2.90 -16.80
CA TYR A 149 9.72 2.53 -16.42
C TYR A 149 10.75 3.62 -16.75
N ASN A 150 10.62 4.23 -17.95
CA ASN A 150 11.54 5.29 -18.39
C ASN A 150 11.39 6.54 -17.52
N ILE A 151 10.17 7.00 -17.27
CA ILE A 151 9.94 8.18 -16.42
C ILE A 151 10.36 7.90 -14.97
N SER A 152 10.16 6.69 -14.46
CA SER A 152 10.56 6.34 -13.09
C SER A 152 12.06 6.54 -12.85
N LYS A 153 12.91 6.44 -13.87
CA LYS A 153 14.36 6.68 -13.75
C LYS A 153 14.71 8.18 -13.55
N SER A 154 13.85 9.07 -14.02
CA SER A 154 14.06 10.52 -13.89
C SER A 154 13.36 11.12 -12.66
N LEU A 155 12.53 10.32 -11.98
CA LEU A 155 11.85 10.74 -10.77
C LEU A 155 12.65 10.32 -9.53
N ASN A 156 12.83 11.21 -8.58
CA ASN A 156 13.53 10.94 -7.31
C ASN A 156 12.61 10.15 -6.35
N ILE A 157 12.20 8.94 -6.75
CA ILE A 157 11.27 8.09 -5.99
C ILE A 157 11.95 7.53 -4.75
N ASP A 158 13.23 7.21 -4.84
CA ASP A 158 14.10 6.72 -3.76
C ASP A 158 14.24 7.71 -2.58
N GLU A 159 14.02 9.00 -2.83
CA GLU A 159 13.94 10.00 -1.77
C GLU A 159 12.62 10.01 -0.99
N ILE A 160 11.64 9.21 -1.41
CA ILE A 160 10.34 9.11 -0.73
C ILE A 160 10.45 8.03 0.31
N SER A 161 10.54 8.44 1.56
CA SER A 161 10.59 7.53 2.70
C SER A 161 9.77 8.05 3.87
N PHE A 162 9.35 7.14 4.74
CA PHE A 162 8.71 7.46 6.02
C PHE A 162 8.95 6.34 7.03
N THR A 163 8.94 6.70 8.31
CA THR A 163 9.04 5.72 9.39
C THR A 163 7.66 5.13 9.66
N VAL A 164 7.62 3.82 9.79
CA VAL A 164 6.46 3.06 10.25
C VAL A 164 6.61 2.85 11.74
N ASP A 165 5.88 3.60 12.52
CA ASP A 165 5.79 3.52 13.98
C ASP A 165 4.35 3.24 14.45
N GLU A 166 3.39 3.30 13.54
CA GLU A 166 1.97 3.10 13.81
C GLU A 166 1.33 2.23 12.73
N MET A 167 0.59 1.19 13.13
CA MET A 167 -0.26 0.38 12.26
C MET A 167 -1.73 0.68 12.54
N TYR A 168 -2.55 0.74 11.51
CA TYR A 168 -3.97 1.07 11.62
C TYR A 168 -4.88 -0.07 11.21
N LEU A 169 -5.96 -0.28 11.97
CA LEU A 169 -7.13 -1.00 11.50
C LEU A 169 -8.03 -0.01 10.74
N VAL A 170 -8.27 -0.30 9.50
CA VAL A 170 -9.02 0.55 8.58
C VAL A 170 -10.28 -0.15 8.09
N LYS A 171 -11.40 0.58 8.07
CA LYS A 171 -12.61 0.23 7.35
C LYS A 171 -12.61 0.98 6.02
N SER A 172 -12.72 0.26 4.91
CA SER A 172 -12.89 0.83 3.57
C SER A 172 -14.34 0.68 3.14
N GLU A 173 -14.98 1.78 2.76
CA GLU A 173 -16.36 1.84 2.32
C GLU A 173 -16.52 2.90 1.24
N GLU A 174 -16.90 2.49 0.02
CA GLU A 174 -17.13 3.37 -1.12
C GLU A 174 -15.98 4.37 -1.42
N GLY A 175 -14.74 3.90 -1.26
CA GLY A 175 -13.55 4.74 -1.50
C GLY A 175 -13.18 5.66 -0.35
N ASN A 176 -13.93 5.65 0.75
CA ASN A 176 -13.58 6.34 1.99
C ASN A 176 -12.90 5.39 2.98
N TYR A 177 -11.96 5.91 3.77
CA TYR A 177 -11.23 5.16 4.78
C TYR A 177 -11.51 5.73 6.16
N PHE A 178 -11.89 4.84 7.06
CA PHE A 178 -12.17 5.15 8.46
C PHE A 178 -11.13 4.44 9.33
N LEU A 179 -10.29 5.20 10.00
CA LEU A 179 -9.31 4.68 10.95
C LEU A 179 -10.06 4.27 12.23
N LEU A 180 -10.11 2.98 12.52
CA LEU A 180 -10.87 2.45 13.64
C LEU A 180 -10.03 2.25 14.90
N MET A 181 -8.78 1.83 14.73
CA MET A 181 -7.85 1.57 15.82
C MET A 181 -6.43 1.85 15.36
N LYS A 182 -5.59 2.27 16.28
CA LYS A 182 -4.16 2.49 16.14
C LYS A 182 -3.39 1.52 17.03
N PHE A 183 -2.28 1.02 16.52
CA PHE A 183 -1.35 0.14 17.21
C PHE A 183 0.05 0.71 17.04
N ASP A 184 0.64 1.16 18.14
CA ASP A 184 1.97 1.76 18.16
C ASP A 184 3.05 0.67 18.13
N ALA A 185 4.15 0.94 17.41
CA ALA A 185 5.37 0.15 17.48
C ALA A 185 5.92 0.17 18.91
N LYS A 186 6.51 -0.93 19.33
CA LYS A 186 7.18 -1.00 20.65
C LYS A 186 8.64 -0.61 20.44
N SER A 187 9.02 0.53 20.99
CA SER A 187 10.42 0.84 21.18
C SER A 187 10.99 -0.15 22.20
N ASN A 188 11.98 -0.95 21.82
CA ASN A 188 12.84 -1.63 22.76
C ASN A 188 13.69 -0.55 23.46
N MET A 189 13.14 0.12 24.48
CA MET A 189 14.00 0.76 25.45
C MET A 189 14.76 -0.37 26.15
N LEU A 190 16.00 -0.58 25.73
CA LEU A 190 16.98 -1.28 26.53
C LEU A 190 17.08 -0.53 27.86
N SER A 191 16.44 -1.09 28.89
CA SER A 191 16.64 -0.73 30.29
C SER A 191 17.96 -1.32 30.79
#